data_ed8523bad65b1c7afb9a8795fa37810e
#
_entry.id   ed8523bad65b1c7afb9a8795fa37810e
#
_cell.length_a   1.000
_cell.length_b   1.000
_cell.length_c   1.000
_cell.angle_alpha   90.00
_cell.angle_beta   90.00
_cell.angle_gamma   90.00
#
_symmetry.space_group_name_H-M   'P 1'
#
loop_
_entity.id
_entity.type
_entity.pdbx_description
1 polymer ?
#
loop_
_entity_poly.entity_id
_entity_poly.type
_entity_poly.pdbx_seq_one_letter_code
_entity_poly.pdbx_strand_id
1 'polypeptide(L)'
;MVFSNCSDTQLRRFCFSCVSAAKKLLGGALYLGVSENDTALCELSSALKQAQLALQDRFYNQQELHFFRNVKVKLTPTHAAHFNSLGKALRSADVQQAELSLEHIFDVQRHQHPPVSQVKDTALMVLHICRSTLEEFSADLNAVDLDVSEWKGQLQQMQFHHECIRHQQQIVRAVCQYVAQLSAEGGTLLSDVQNYIDSHFCESLTLGKVAAAVHVSPGYLSRFFRQKTGKTVTDTIAGKRIEYAQQLLDEGALKIFEVAQRVGFEDSTYFCHVFKKYTGISAKEYQAQAQRRRSAAMRQST
;
A
#
# COMPACT_ATOMS: atom_id res chain seq x y z
N MET A 1 25.78 29.15 -26.90
CA MET A 1 26.55 29.41 -28.15
C MET A 1 25.59 29.39 -29.31
N VAL A 2 25.72 30.34 -30.25
CA VAL A 2 24.90 30.41 -31.45
C VAL A 2 25.79 30.18 -32.64
N PHE A 3 25.44 29.28 -33.53
CA PHE A 3 26.17 28.96 -34.73
C PHE A 3 25.32 29.37 -35.93
N SER A 4 25.90 30.15 -36.85
CA SER A 4 25.28 30.50 -38.10
C SER A 4 25.94 29.74 -39.25
N ASN A 5 25.15 29.27 -40.22
CA ASN A 5 25.61 28.56 -41.42
C ASN A 5 26.48 27.29 -41.13
N CYS A 6 26.18 26.53 -40.10
CA CYS A 6 26.92 25.32 -39.74
C CYS A 6 26.11 24.09 -40.15
N SER A 7 26.74 23.14 -40.87
CA SER A 7 26.10 21.87 -41.18
C SER A 7 25.97 21.01 -39.90
N ASP A 8 25.00 20.10 -39.84
CA ASP A 8 24.76 19.19 -38.71
C ASP A 8 26.01 18.39 -38.34
N THR A 9 26.76 17.96 -39.33
CA THR A 9 28.05 17.25 -39.15
C THR A 9 29.13 18.11 -38.51
N GLN A 10 29.21 19.37 -38.88
CA GLN A 10 30.16 20.33 -38.30
C GLN A 10 29.80 20.66 -36.86
N LEU A 11 28.52 20.87 -36.59
CA LEU A 11 28.01 21.13 -35.26
C LEU A 11 28.28 19.94 -34.31
N ARG A 12 28.02 18.71 -34.77
CA ARG A 12 28.33 17.50 -33.99
C ARG A 12 29.79 17.39 -33.67
N ARG A 13 30.69 17.57 -34.67
CA ARG A 13 32.14 17.54 -34.46
C ARG A 13 32.59 18.58 -33.43
N PHE A 14 32.07 19.81 -33.53
CA PHE A 14 32.40 20.86 -32.58
C PHE A 14 31.94 20.50 -31.16
N CYS A 15 30.71 20.03 -30.99
CA CYS A 15 30.18 19.60 -29.70
C CYS A 15 31.00 18.47 -29.08
N PHE A 16 31.39 17.45 -29.86
CA PHE A 16 32.29 16.38 -29.40
C PHE A 16 33.66 16.90 -29.01
N SER A 17 34.20 17.88 -29.74
CA SER A 17 35.46 18.52 -29.39
C SER A 17 35.40 19.25 -28.05
N CYS A 18 34.30 20.00 -27.81
CA CYS A 18 34.06 20.68 -26.54
C CYS A 18 33.94 19.71 -25.37
N VAL A 19 33.19 18.61 -25.52
CA VAL A 19 33.04 17.57 -24.50
C VAL A 19 34.38 16.92 -24.19
N SER A 20 35.15 16.56 -25.22
CA SER A 20 36.50 15.97 -25.07
C SER A 20 37.46 16.91 -24.36
N ALA A 21 37.47 18.20 -24.72
CA ALA A 21 38.30 19.20 -24.09
C ALA A 21 37.91 19.42 -22.61
N ALA A 22 36.62 19.51 -22.30
CA ALA A 22 36.14 19.65 -20.94
C ALA A 22 36.55 18.46 -20.07
N LYS A 23 36.43 17.24 -20.58
CA LYS A 23 36.86 16.02 -19.88
C LYS A 23 38.35 16.01 -19.53
N LYS A 24 39.17 16.51 -20.43
CA LYS A 24 40.62 16.63 -20.22
C LYS A 24 41.02 17.74 -19.25
N LEU A 25 40.32 18.88 -19.31
CA LEU A 25 40.69 20.07 -18.55
C LEU A 25 40.06 20.13 -17.15
N LEU A 26 38.81 19.67 -17.03
CA LEU A 26 38.01 19.81 -15.80
C LEU A 26 37.87 18.51 -15.02
N GLY A 27 38.25 17.36 -15.59
CA GLY A 27 38.11 16.05 -14.95
C GLY A 27 36.65 15.62 -14.74
N GLY A 28 35.67 16.33 -15.32
CA GLY A 28 34.25 16.12 -15.16
C GLY A 28 33.50 15.90 -16.48
N ALA A 29 32.27 15.41 -16.39
CA ALA A 29 31.40 15.26 -17.54
C ALA A 29 30.76 16.60 -17.94
N LEU A 30 30.80 16.94 -19.23
CA LEU A 30 30.06 18.06 -19.81
C LEU A 30 28.89 17.53 -20.62
N TYR A 31 27.71 18.04 -20.35
CA TYR A 31 26.50 17.70 -21.10
C TYR A 31 26.06 18.89 -21.94
N LEU A 32 25.73 18.63 -23.20
CA LEU A 32 25.33 19.65 -24.15
C LEU A 32 23.95 19.34 -24.70
N GLY A 33 23.05 20.34 -24.63
CA GLY A 33 21.75 20.32 -25.29
C GLY A 33 21.79 21.15 -26.56
N VAL A 34 21.26 20.64 -27.67
CA VAL A 34 21.27 21.27 -28.99
C VAL A 34 19.82 21.45 -29.47
N SER A 35 19.46 22.68 -29.88
CA SER A 35 18.18 23.00 -30.53
C SER A 35 18.14 22.47 -31.97
N GLU A 36 16.97 22.58 -32.63
CA GLU A 36 16.83 22.34 -34.07
C GLU A 36 17.66 23.33 -34.89
N ASN A 37 18.15 22.88 -36.05
CA ASN A 37 19.15 23.61 -36.85
C ASN A 37 18.66 24.87 -37.58
N ASP A 38 17.34 25.05 -37.77
CA ASP A 38 16.78 26.08 -38.62
C ASP A 38 16.05 27.19 -37.83
N THR A 39 16.65 27.67 -36.75
CA THR A 39 16.05 28.76 -35.96
C THR A 39 16.58 30.12 -36.41
N ALA A 40 15.70 31.01 -36.86
CA ALA A 40 16.03 32.38 -37.15
C ALA A 40 16.50 33.14 -35.89
N LEU A 41 17.33 34.17 -36.04
CA LEU A 41 17.84 34.94 -34.89
C LEU A 41 16.76 35.53 -33.99
N CYS A 42 15.58 35.83 -34.58
CA CYS A 42 14.41 36.29 -33.83
C CYS A 42 13.78 35.22 -32.92
N GLU A 43 14.11 33.95 -33.13
CA GLU A 43 13.61 32.80 -32.37
C GLU A 43 14.63 32.24 -31.35
N LEU A 44 15.68 33.02 -31.04
CA LEU A 44 16.75 32.58 -30.12
C LEU A 44 16.22 32.12 -28.75
N SER A 45 15.16 32.76 -28.26
CA SER A 45 14.50 32.35 -27.00
C SER A 45 13.87 30.98 -27.13
N SER A 46 13.28 30.65 -28.30
CA SER A 46 12.73 29.33 -28.58
C SER A 46 13.85 28.27 -28.66
N ALA A 47 14.91 28.59 -29.40
CA ALA A 47 16.08 27.71 -29.52
C ALA A 47 16.74 27.40 -28.16
N LEU A 48 16.84 28.40 -27.28
CA LEU A 48 17.35 28.20 -25.93
C LEU A 48 16.47 27.25 -25.13
N LYS A 49 15.14 27.40 -25.20
CA LYS A 49 14.18 26.48 -24.54
C LYS A 49 14.29 25.06 -25.11
N GLN A 50 14.43 24.92 -26.42
CA GLN A 50 14.64 23.62 -27.07
C GLN A 50 15.95 22.95 -26.59
N ALA A 51 17.04 23.68 -26.53
CA ALA A 51 18.32 23.18 -26.04
C ALA A 51 18.25 22.78 -24.54
N GLN A 52 17.54 23.55 -23.73
CA GLN A 52 17.27 23.22 -22.32
C GLN A 52 16.43 21.95 -22.18
N LEU A 53 15.40 21.79 -23.02
CA LEU A 53 14.58 20.57 -23.06
C LEU A 53 15.38 19.37 -23.53
N ALA A 54 16.24 19.54 -24.57
CA ALA A 54 17.14 18.49 -25.02
C ALA A 54 18.08 18.03 -23.89
N LEU A 55 18.57 18.96 -23.09
CA LEU A 55 19.45 18.64 -21.96
C LEU A 55 18.74 17.85 -20.84
N GLN A 56 17.42 17.94 -20.71
CA GLN A 56 16.67 17.11 -19.77
C GLN A 56 16.73 15.60 -20.12
N ASP A 57 16.96 15.28 -21.40
CA ASP A 57 17.09 13.90 -21.87
C ASP A 57 18.28 13.15 -21.24
N ARG A 58 19.28 13.87 -20.70
CA ARG A 58 20.38 13.29 -19.92
C ARG A 58 19.88 12.53 -18.69
N PHE A 59 18.70 12.88 -18.18
CA PHE A 59 18.09 12.18 -17.05
C PHE A 59 17.82 10.69 -17.37
N TYR A 60 17.49 10.40 -18.64
CA TYR A 60 17.16 9.05 -19.11
C TYR A 60 18.35 8.31 -19.70
N ASN A 61 19.29 9.04 -20.29
CA ASN A 61 20.49 8.46 -20.86
C ASN A 61 21.73 9.29 -20.48
N GLN A 62 22.86 8.63 -20.33
CA GLN A 62 24.12 9.26 -19.91
C GLN A 62 24.97 9.75 -21.10
N GLN A 63 24.34 10.00 -22.23
CA GLN A 63 25.06 10.58 -23.37
C GLN A 63 25.48 12.01 -23.04
N GLU A 64 26.65 12.43 -23.57
CA GLU A 64 27.18 13.77 -23.35
C GLU A 64 26.53 14.81 -24.26
N LEU A 65 25.86 14.38 -25.35
CA LEU A 65 25.28 15.23 -26.37
C LEU A 65 23.81 14.86 -26.63
N HIS A 66 22.92 15.83 -26.42
CA HIS A 66 21.48 15.66 -26.57
C HIS A 66 20.92 16.64 -27.60
N PHE A 67 20.23 16.11 -28.61
CA PHE A 67 19.56 16.90 -29.62
C PHE A 67 18.08 17.03 -29.29
N PHE A 68 17.53 18.23 -29.49
CA PHE A 68 16.08 18.44 -29.30
C PHE A 68 15.30 17.54 -30.26
N ARG A 69 14.28 16.91 -29.72
CA ARG A 69 13.28 16.13 -30.46
C ARG A 69 11.91 16.57 -29.97
N ASN A 70 11.04 16.93 -30.92
CA ASN A 70 9.68 17.28 -30.57
C ASN A 70 8.88 16.01 -30.19
N VAL A 71 9.02 15.56 -28.96
CA VAL A 71 8.31 14.40 -28.44
C VAL A 71 6.98 14.88 -27.88
N LYS A 72 5.89 14.56 -28.58
CA LYS A 72 4.54 14.75 -28.03
C LYS A 72 4.32 13.70 -26.94
N VAL A 73 4.44 14.12 -25.68
CA VAL A 73 4.13 13.26 -24.52
C VAL A 73 2.63 12.97 -24.52
N LYS A 74 2.25 11.74 -24.84
CA LYS A 74 0.89 11.23 -24.62
C LYS A 74 0.80 10.73 -23.19
N LEU A 75 0.07 11.45 -22.35
CA LEU A 75 -0.34 10.93 -21.04
C LEU A 75 -1.24 9.72 -21.26
N THR A 76 -0.79 8.52 -20.89
CA THR A 76 -1.59 7.30 -20.97
C THR A 76 -2.18 6.96 -19.61
N PRO A 77 -3.45 6.49 -19.57
CA PRO A 77 -4.16 6.12 -18.33
C PRO A 77 -3.60 4.87 -17.62
N THR A 78 -2.56 4.26 -18.17
CA THR A 78 -2.05 2.93 -17.78
C THR A 78 -1.44 2.88 -16.37
N HIS A 79 -1.11 4.03 -15.77
CA HIS A 79 -0.43 4.08 -14.48
C HIS A 79 -1.29 3.61 -13.29
N ALA A 80 -2.61 3.88 -13.31
CA ALA A 80 -3.48 3.55 -12.18
C ALA A 80 -3.51 2.05 -11.84
N ALA A 81 -3.46 1.18 -12.85
CA ALA A 81 -3.44 -0.26 -12.67
C ALA A 81 -2.16 -0.74 -11.96
N HIS A 82 -1.01 -0.18 -12.34
CA HIS A 82 0.29 -0.54 -11.76
C HIS A 82 0.44 -0.03 -10.33
N PHE A 83 -0.07 1.17 -10.01
CA PHE A 83 -0.13 1.67 -8.64
C PHE A 83 -1.03 0.80 -7.74
N ASN A 84 -2.18 0.37 -8.25
CA ASN A 84 -3.05 -0.57 -7.54
C ASN A 84 -2.37 -1.93 -7.31
N SER A 85 -1.63 -2.44 -8.31
CA SER A 85 -0.84 -3.67 -8.20
C SER A 85 0.26 -3.53 -7.14
N LEU A 86 1.00 -2.42 -7.15
CA LEU A 86 2.01 -2.12 -6.14
C LEU A 86 1.41 -2.12 -4.73
N GLY A 87 0.29 -1.42 -4.51
CA GLY A 87 -0.36 -1.39 -3.20
C GLY A 87 -0.86 -2.77 -2.74
N LYS A 88 -1.30 -3.64 -3.66
CA LYS A 88 -1.65 -5.04 -3.32
C LYS A 88 -0.41 -5.84 -2.92
N ALA A 89 0.66 -5.74 -3.70
CA ALA A 89 1.91 -6.46 -3.46
C ALA A 89 2.55 -6.06 -2.11
N LEU A 90 2.56 -4.76 -1.78
CA LEU A 90 3.02 -4.28 -0.47
C LEU A 90 2.21 -4.88 0.68
N ARG A 91 0.88 -4.92 0.58
CA ARG A 91 0.01 -5.51 1.60
C ARG A 91 0.20 -7.01 1.79
N SER A 92 0.55 -7.73 0.73
CA SER A 92 0.85 -9.17 0.78
C SER A 92 2.31 -9.49 1.07
N ALA A 93 3.16 -8.46 1.28
CA ALA A 93 4.61 -8.60 1.44
C ALA A 93 5.30 -9.33 0.26
N ASP A 94 4.72 -9.26 -0.94
CA ASP A 94 5.27 -9.86 -2.15
C ASP A 94 6.27 -8.90 -2.78
N VAL A 95 7.55 -9.06 -2.41
CA VAL A 95 8.65 -8.22 -2.89
C VAL A 95 8.79 -8.30 -4.40
N GLN A 96 8.67 -9.50 -4.99
CA GLN A 96 8.87 -9.68 -6.43
C GLN A 96 7.78 -8.95 -7.22
N GLN A 97 6.52 -9.13 -6.83
CA GLN A 97 5.40 -8.45 -7.50
C GLN A 97 5.44 -6.92 -7.27
N ALA A 98 5.90 -6.47 -6.11
CA ALA A 98 6.07 -5.05 -5.82
C ALA A 98 7.15 -4.41 -6.71
N GLU A 99 8.31 -5.06 -6.86
CA GLU A 99 9.39 -4.61 -7.75
C GLU A 99 8.97 -4.62 -9.22
N LEU A 100 8.29 -5.66 -9.69
CA LEU A 100 7.76 -5.71 -11.05
C LEU A 100 6.75 -4.58 -11.31
N SER A 101 5.87 -4.31 -10.35
CA SER A 101 4.92 -3.19 -10.46
C SER A 101 5.64 -1.85 -10.53
N LEU A 102 6.69 -1.67 -9.72
CA LEU A 102 7.52 -0.48 -9.72
C LEU A 102 8.27 -0.32 -11.06
N GLU A 103 8.88 -1.38 -11.57
CA GLU A 103 9.54 -1.38 -12.88
C GLU A 103 8.59 -0.97 -13.98
N HIS A 104 7.38 -1.52 -14.04
CA HIS A 104 6.38 -1.13 -15.04
C HIS A 104 5.98 0.34 -14.94
N ILE A 105 5.85 0.89 -13.72
CA ILE A 105 5.54 2.31 -13.50
C ILE A 105 6.62 3.19 -14.13
N PHE A 106 7.90 2.86 -13.92
CA PHE A 106 9.02 3.67 -14.40
C PHE A 106 9.50 3.31 -15.80
N ASP A 107 9.27 2.09 -16.28
CA ASP A 107 9.66 1.68 -17.64
C ASP A 107 8.81 2.40 -18.70
N VAL A 108 7.50 2.56 -18.47
CA VAL A 108 6.65 3.40 -19.32
C VAL A 108 7.20 4.81 -19.40
N GLN A 109 7.72 5.37 -18.31
CA GLN A 109 8.33 6.69 -18.29
C GLN A 109 9.66 6.74 -19.04
N ARG A 110 10.48 5.69 -18.90
CA ARG A 110 11.74 5.58 -19.62
C ARG A 110 11.57 5.61 -21.14
N HIS A 111 10.49 5.00 -21.67
CA HIS A 111 10.21 5.00 -23.11
C HIS A 111 9.59 6.29 -23.62
N GLN A 112 8.87 7.01 -22.77
CA GLN A 112 8.17 8.24 -23.16
C GLN A 112 8.96 9.52 -22.90
N HIS A 113 10.04 9.45 -22.12
CA HIS A 113 10.88 10.57 -21.68
C HIS A 113 10.06 11.79 -21.19
N PRO A 114 9.16 11.62 -20.20
CA PRO A 114 8.40 12.75 -19.69
C PRO A 114 9.32 13.76 -18.98
N PRO A 115 8.83 14.98 -18.70
CA PRO A 115 9.58 15.93 -17.90
C PRO A 115 10.05 15.34 -16.57
N VAL A 116 11.24 15.69 -16.12
CA VAL A 116 11.84 15.18 -14.86
C VAL A 116 10.93 15.43 -13.65
N SER A 117 10.20 16.56 -13.65
CA SER A 117 9.20 16.84 -12.61
C SER A 117 8.14 15.74 -12.50
N GLN A 118 7.63 15.27 -13.64
CA GLN A 118 6.60 14.21 -13.66
C GLN A 118 7.14 12.87 -13.12
N VAL A 119 8.41 12.55 -13.36
CA VAL A 119 9.06 11.36 -12.77
C VAL A 119 9.14 11.50 -11.26
N LYS A 120 9.53 12.68 -10.78
CA LYS A 120 9.59 12.98 -9.34
C LYS A 120 8.22 12.96 -8.68
N ASP A 121 7.18 13.46 -9.35
CA ASP A 121 5.80 13.37 -8.89
C ASP A 121 5.32 11.91 -8.78
N THR A 122 5.70 11.07 -9.75
CA THR A 122 5.44 9.62 -9.69
C THR A 122 6.13 8.96 -8.50
N ALA A 123 7.38 9.34 -8.21
CA ALA A 123 8.10 8.86 -7.05
C ALA A 123 7.42 9.25 -5.71
N LEU A 124 6.88 10.47 -5.64
CA LEU A 124 6.07 10.91 -4.49
C LEU A 124 4.78 10.11 -4.34
N MET A 125 4.13 9.72 -5.45
CA MET A 125 2.96 8.84 -5.41
C MET A 125 3.31 7.45 -4.88
N VAL A 126 4.45 6.88 -5.27
CA VAL A 126 4.95 5.61 -4.71
C VAL A 126 5.17 5.73 -3.20
N LEU A 127 5.81 6.80 -2.73
CA LEU A 127 5.99 7.06 -1.30
C LEU A 127 4.65 7.15 -0.56
N HIS A 128 3.66 7.82 -1.17
CA HIS A 128 2.33 7.92 -0.58
C HIS A 128 1.65 6.55 -0.44
N ILE A 129 1.79 5.66 -1.43
CA ILE A 129 1.27 4.29 -1.36
C ILE A 129 1.97 3.49 -0.26
N CYS A 130 3.28 3.60 -0.15
CA CYS A 130 4.07 2.98 0.93
C CYS A 130 3.58 3.44 2.30
N ARG A 131 3.43 4.75 2.49
CA ARG A 131 2.91 5.36 3.72
C ARG A 131 1.51 4.87 4.04
N SER A 132 0.57 4.95 3.07
CA SER A 132 -0.81 4.49 3.25
C SER A 132 -0.87 2.99 3.61
N THR A 133 0.03 2.18 3.03
CA THR A 133 0.12 0.77 3.39
C THR A 133 0.58 0.59 4.84
N LEU A 134 1.60 1.31 5.30
CA LEU A 134 2.08 1.23 6.69
C LEU A 134 1.02 1.72 7.69
N GLU A 135 0.29 2.79 7.37
CA GLU A 135 -0.83 3.29 8.19
C GLU A 135 -1.93 2.23 8.38
N GLU A 136 -2.16 1.35 7.40
CA GLU A 136 -3.08 0.21 7.57
C GLU A 136 -2.61 -0.80 8.62
N PHE A 137 -1.29 -0.85 8.88
CA PHE A 137 -0.67 -1.69 9.92
C PHE A 137 -0.37 -0.91 11.21
N SER A 138 -0.93 0.29 11.38
CA SER A 138 -0.68 1.18 12.53
C SER A 138 0.79 1.60 12.68
N ALA A 139 1.50 1.66 11.57
CA ALA A 139 2.89 2.09 11.47
C ALA A 139 3.01 3.33 10.60
N ASP A 140 4.13 4.00 10.70
CA ASP A 140 4.51 5.12 9.85
C ASP A 140 5.85 4.83 9.12
N LEU A 141 6.34 5.79 8.37
CA LEU A 141 7.59 5.63 7.62
C LEU A 141 8.83 5.54 8.54
N ASN A 142 8.74 5.99 9.79
CA ASN A 142 9.83 5.81 10.77
C ASN A 142 9.99 4.34 11.16
N ALA A 143 8.94 3.54 11.09
CA ALA A 143 9.01 2.09 11.36
C ALA A 143 9.90 1.33 10.36
N VAL A 144 10.23 1.94 9.23
CA VAL A 144 11.14 1.43 8.20
C VAL A 144 12.40 2.30 8.05
N ASP A 145 12.76 3.03 9.11
CA ASP A 145 13.93 3.92 9.18
C ASP A 145 13.99 4.97 8.04
N LEU A 146 12.83 5.47 7.61
CA LEU A 146 12.74 6.44 6.53
C LEU A 146 12.43 7.85 7.04
N ASP A 147 13.40 8.75 6.97
CA ASP A 147 13.18 10.18 7.10
C ASP A 147 12.64 10.77 5.78
N VAL A 148 11.38 11.21 5.81
CA VAL A 148 10.68 11.77 4.64
C VAL A 148 11.36 13.04 4.12
N SER A 149 11.93 13.87 4.99
CA SER A 149 12.59 15.12 4.60
C SER A 149 13.89 14.86 3.88
N GLU A 150 14.69 13.95 4.41
CA GLU A 150 15.93 13.49 3.78
C GLU A 150 15.63 12.80 2.45
N TRP A 151 14.65 11.90 2.42
CA TRP A 151 14.22 11.21 1.22
C TRP A 151 13.80 12.17 0.09
N LYS A 152 13.01 13.21 0.43
CA LYS A 152 12.61 14.24 -0.54
C LYS A 152 13.82 15.05 -1.02
N GLY A 153 14.73 15.37 -0.12
CA GLY A 153 15.98 16.06 -0.46
C GLY A 153 16.83 15.25 -1.45
N GLN A 154 17.01 13.96 -1.17
CA GLN A 154 17.71 13.04 -2.06
C GLN A 154 17.02 12.93 -3.44
N LEU A 155 15.70 12.78 -3.47
CA LEU A 155 14.93 12.74 -4.73
C LEU A 155 15.11 14.00 -5.57
N GLN A 156 15.20 15.18 -4.95
CA GLN A 156 15.40 16.42 -5.68
C GLN A 156 16.79 16.53 -6.30
N GLN A 157 17.81 15.96 -5.66
CA GLN A 157 19.20 16.00 -6.12
C GLN A 157 19.52 14.95 -7.20
N MET A 158 18.65 13.96 -7.41
CA MET A 158 18.87 12.90 -8.40
C MET A 158 18.97 13.45 -9.81
N GLN A 159 20.02 13.05 -10.49
CA GLN A 159 20.34 13.52 -11.85
C GLN A 159 19.95 12.51 -12.92
N PHE A 160 19.74 11.23 -12.56
CA PHE A 160 19.49 10.15 -13.50
C PHE A 160 18.27 9.33 -13.12
N HIS A 161 17.52 8.87 -14.13
CA HIS A 161 16.31 8.07 -13.99
C HIS A 161 16.54 6.76 -13.18
N HIS A 162 17.66 6.08 -13.44
CA HIS A 162 17.98 4.83 -12.72
C HIS A 162 18.25 5.05 -11.22
N GLU A 163 18.74 6.22 -10.83
CA GLU A 163 18.90 6.58 -9.41
C GLU A 163 17.55 6.69 -8.72
N CYS A 164 16.60 7.33 -9.42
CA CYS A 164 15.23 7.45 -8.93
C CYS A 164 14.58 6.08 -8.72
N ILE A 165 14.70 5.16 -9.68
CA ILE A 165 14.18 3.79 -9.56
C ILE A 165 14.81 3.07 -8.38
N ARG A 166 16.15 3.07 -8.28
CA ARG A 166 16.87 2.41 -7.18
C ARG A 166 16.43 2.91 -5.82
N HIS A 167 16.24 4.20 -5.70
CA HIS A 167 15.76 4.83 -4.47
C HIS A 167 14.34 4.37 -4.11
N GLN A 168 13.45 4.24 -5.09
CA GLN A 168 12.11 3.69 -4.87
C GLN A 168 12.13 2.20 -4.49
N GLN A 169 13.00 1.40 -5.12
CA GLN A 169 13.16 -0.01 -4.79
C GLN A 169 13.57 -0.22 -3.33
N GLN A 170 14.45 0.62 -2.80
CA GLN A 170 14.86 0.53 -1.38
C GLN A 170 13.68 0.68 -0.43
N ILE A 171 12.82 1.68 -0.66
CA ILE A 171 11.64 1.91 0.17
C ILE A 171 10.63 0.76 0.06
N VAL A 172 10.33 0.37 -1.18
CA VAL A 172 9.38 -0.72 -1.45
C VAL A 172 9.83 -2.02 -0.77
N ARG A 173 11.13 -2.34 -0.83
CA ARG A 173 11.70 -3.50 -0.12
C ARG A 173 11.58 -3.37 1.40
N ALA A 174 11.92 -2.21 1.96
CA ALA A 174 11.84 -1.97 3.40
C ALA A 174 10.40 -2.14 3.91
N VAL A 175 9.42 -1.58 3.19
CA VAL A 175 7.99 -1.74 3.53
C VAL A 175 7.54 -3.20 3.40
N CYS A 176 7.92 -3.92 2.34
CA CYS A 176 7.61 -5.35 2.20
C CYS A 176 8.22 -6.17 3.33
N GLN A 177 9.47 -5.92 3.70
CA GLN A 177 10.15 -6.64 4.78
C GLN A 177 9.45 -6.40 6.12
N TYR A 178 9.08 -5.15 6.42
CA TYR A 178 8.34 -4.82 7.62
C TYR A 178 6.98 -5.54 7.69
N VAL A 179 6.20 -5.51 6.60
CA VAL A 179 4.92 -6.21 6.52
C VAL A 179 5.09 -7.74 6.62
N ALA A 180 6.17 -8.30 6.06
CA ALA A 180 6.49 -9.72 6.19
C ALA A 180 6.80 -10.11 7.65
N GLN A 181 7.54 -9.28 8.38
CA GLN A 181 7.83 -9.50 9.81
C GLN A 181 6.55 -9.51 10.64
N LEU A 182 5.67 -8.51 10.44
CA LEU A 182 4.36 -8.50 11.10
C LEU A 182 3.50 -9.73 10.76
N SER A 183 3.61 -10.23 9.53
CA SER A 183 2.88 -11.43 9.09
C SER A 183 3.46 -12.72 9.68
N ALA A 184 4.76 -12.78 9.92
CA ALA A 184 5.43 -13.91 10.59
C ALA A 184 5.07 -13.96 12.10
N GLU A 185 4.92 -12.81 12.74
CA GLU A 185 4.43 -12.66 14.11
C GLU A 185 2.91 -12.91 14.21
N GLY A 186 2.22 -13.01 13.09
CA GLY A 186 0.77 -13.19 13.01
C GLY A 186 0.22 -14.47 13.63
N GLY A 187 1.06 -15.46 13.97
CA GLY A 187 0.65 -16.61 14.77
C GLY A 187 0.29 -16.21 16.20
N THR A 188 1.07 -15.32 16.79
CA THR A 188 0.82 -14.73 18.11
C THR A 188 -0.38 -13.80 18.04
N LEU A 189 -0.45 -12.93 17.03
CA LEU A 189 -1.56 -12.00 16.85
C LEU A 189 -2.93 -12.70 16.74
N LEU A 190 -3.03 -13.80 15.99
CA LEU A 190 -4.28 -14.55 15.90
C LEU A 190 -4.68 -15.13 17.25
N SER A 191 -3.72 -15.69 17.98
CA SER A 191 -3.91 -16.22 19.34
C SER A 191 -4.35 -15.11 20.31
N ASP A 192 -3.68 -13.95 20.25
CA ASP A 192 -3.99 -12.80 21.11
C ASP A 192 -5.41 -12.26 20.85
N VAL A 193 -5.79 -12.16 19.57
CA VAL A 193 -7.16 -11.77 19.18
C VAL A 193 -8.20 -12.78 19.70
N GLN A 194 -7.94 -14.07 19.53
CA GLN A 194 -8.84 -15.12 20.03
C GLN A 194 -8.96 -15.10 21.55
N ASN A 195 -7.84 -15.02 22.25
CA ASN A 195 -7.79 -14.94 23.72
C ASN A 195 -8.54 -13.70 24.25
N TYR A 196 -8.34 -12.56 23.58
CA TYR A 196 -9.05 -11.33 23.94
C TYR A 196 -10.56 -11.45 23.74
N ILE A 197 -10.99 -12.02 22.62
CA ILE A 197 -12.41 -12.29 22.36
C ILE A 197 -12.96 -13.23 23.42
N ASP A 198 -12.28 -14.33 23.73
CA ASP A 198 -12.72 -15.35 24.69
C ASP A 198 -12.84 -14.80 26.12
N SER A 199 -12.04 -13.80 26.46
CA SER A 199 -12.09 -13.14 27.76
C SER A 199 -13.14 -12.04 27.88
N HIS A 200 -13.54 -11.40 26.75
CA HIS A 200 -14.35 -10.17 26.79
C HIS A 200 -15.63 -10.24 25.94
N PHE A 201 -16.02 -11.40 25.38
CA PHE A 201 -17.16 -11.50 24.47
C PHE A 201 -18.50 -11.08 25.08
N CYS A 202 -18.65 -11.18 26.42
CA CYS A 202 -19.85 -10.75 27.15
C CYS A 202 -19.96 -9.22 27.29
N GLU A 203 -18.88 -8.49 27.06
CA GLU A 203 -18.86 -7.03 27.15
C GLU A 203 -19.29 -6.37 25.83
N SER A 204 -19.42 -5.03 25.81
CA SER A 204 -19.66 -4.27 24.57
C SER A 204 -18.44 -4.29 23.65
N LEU A 205 -18.13 -5.47 23.11
CA LEU A 205 -16.95 -5.72 22.29
C LEU A 205 -17.21 -5.37 20.82
N THR A 206 -16.31 -4.56 20.25
CA THR A 206 -16.34 -4.15 18.83
C THR A 206 -15.02 -4.47 18.17
N LEU A 207 -14.98 -4.53 16.83
CA LEU A 207 -13.75 -4.67 16.06
C LEU A 207 -12.68 -3.63 16.48
N GLY A 208 -13.10 -2.38 16.71
CA GLY A 208 -12.19 -1.30 17.12
C GLY A 208 -11.55 -1.57 18.48
N LYS A 209 -12.31 -2.07 19.47
CA LYS A 209 -11.78 -2.42 20.79
C LYS A 209 -10.81 -3.59 20.72
N VAL A 210 -11.13 -4.62 19.95
CA VAL A 210 -10.22 -5.76 19.74
C VAL A 210 -8.92 -5.30 19.07
N ALA A 211 -9.02 -4.48 18.02
CA ALA A 211 -7.85 -3.96 17.30
C ALA A 211 -6.95 -3.10 18.21
N ALA A 212 -7.54 -2.24 19.03
CA ALA A 212 -6.80 -1.43 19.99
C ALA A 212 -6.08 -2.29 21.05
N ALA A 213 -6.72 -3.36 21.52
CA ALA A 213 -6.13 -4.26 22.53
C ALA A 213 -4.92 -5.04 22.01
N VAL A 214 -4.90 -5.35 20.71
CA VAL A 214 -3.77 -6.04 20.07
C VAL A 214 -2.88 -5.09 19.25
N HIS A 215 -3.01 -3.78 19.47
CA HIS A 215 -2.17 -2.72 18.90
C HIS A 215 -2.10 -2.68 17.36
N VAL A 216 -3.21 -2.97 16.69
CA VAL A 216 -3.31 -2.88 15.21
C VAL A 216 -4.48 -2.01 14.77
N SER A 217 -4.48 -1.58 13.50
CA SER A 217 -5.65 -0.87 12.96
C SER A 217 -6.85 -1.80 12.74
N PRO A 218 -8.11 -1.31 12.92
CA PRO A 218 -9.31 -2.10 12.67
C PRO A 218 -9.38 -2.65 11.24
N GLY A 219 -8.91 -1.88 10.25
CA GLY A 219 -8.87 -2.29 8.85
C GLY A 219 -7.92 -3.46 8.60
N TYR A 220 -6.74 -3.43 9.22
CA TYR A 220 -5.79 -4.54 9.18
C TYR A 220 -6.35 -5.78 9.86
N LEU A 221 -6.81 -5.64 11.11
CA LEU A 221 -7.38 -6.76 11.86
C LEU A 221 -8.51 -7.46 11.10
N SER A 222 -9.43 -6.69 10.52
CA SER A 222 -10.57 -7.24 9.76
C SER A 222 -10.11 -8.10 8.58
N ARG A 223 -9.12 -7.64 7.80
CA ARG A 223 -8.57 -8.39 6.66
C ARG A 223 -7.77 -9.60 7.11
N PHE A 224 -6.85 -9.41 8.03
CA PHE A 224 -6.00 -10.45 8.60
C PHE A 224 -6.82 -11.59 9.19
N PHE A 225 -7.76 -11.27 10.09
CA PHE A 225 -8.57 -12.27 10.77
C PHE A 225 -9.44 -13.07 9.79
N ARG A 226 -10.07 -12.37 8.81
CA ARG A 226 -10.85 -13.03 7.77
C ARG A 226 -10.00 -13.93 6.87
N GLN A 227 -8.79 -13.52 6.53
CA GLN A 227 -7.86 -14.31 5.72
C GLN A 227 -7.41 -15.58 6.45
N LYS A 228 -7.15 -15.49 7.77
CA LYS A 228 -6.65 -16.61 8.58
C LYS A 228 -7.76 -17.56 9.04
N THR A 229 -8.97 -17.07 9.33
CA THR A 229 -10.07 -17.86 9.94
C THR A 229 -11.24 -18.10 9.00
N GLY A 230 -11.32 -17.39 7.88
CA GLY A 230 -12.50 -17.39 6.98
C GLY A 230 -13.70 -16.62 7.53
N LYS A 231 -13.67 -16.14 8.77
CA LYS A 231 -14.78 -15.46 9.47
C LYS A 231 -14.42 -14.02 9.79
N THR A 232 -15.43 -13.17 10.01
CA THR A 232 -15.18 -11.84 10.55
C THR A 232 -15.01 -11.90 12.07
N VAL A 233 -14.32 -10.91 12.65
CA VAL A 233 -14.22 -10.74 14.11
C VAL A 233 -15.60 -10.65 14.74
N THR A 234 -16.52 -9.90 14.14
CA THR A 234 -17.90 -9.74 14.61
C THR A 234 -18.69 -11.05 14.59
N ASP A 235 -18.55 -11.86 13.53
CA ASP A 235 -19.17 -13.18 13.47
C ASP A 235 -18.62 -14.13 14.53
N THR A 236 -17.31 -14.06 14.81
CA THR A 236 -16.67 -14.87 15.85
C THR A 236 -17.18 -14.49 17.23
N ILE A 237 -17.28 -13.19 17.55
CA ILE A 237 -17.87 -12.69 18.79
C ILE A 237 -19.32 -13.17 18.93
N ALA A 238 -20.12 -13.02 17.87
CA ALA A 238 -21.52 -13.46 17.87
C ALA A 238 -21.62 -14.98 18.08
N GLY A 239 -20.80 -15.78 17.42
CA GLY A 239 -20.76 -17.22 17.61
C GLY A 239 -20.49 -17.62 19.06
N LYS A 240 -19.44 -17.05 19.67
CA LYS A 240 -19.09 -17.28 21.09
C LYS A 240 -20.24 -16.91 22.04
N ARG A 241 -20.88 -15.78 21.81
CA ARG A 241 -22.06 -15.36 22.60
C ARG A 241 -23.21 -16.36 22.49
N ILE A 242 -23.44 -16.88 21.28
CA ILE A 242 -24.52 -17.89 21.08
C ILE A 242 -24.16 -19.22 21.72
N GLU A 243 -22.93 -19.69 21.64
CA GLU A 243 -22.43 -20.88 22.32
C GLU A 243 -22.67 -20.76 23.84
N TYR A 244 -22.31 -19.63 24.44
CA TYR A 244 -22.52 -19.40 25.87
C TYR A 244 -24.00 -19.24 26.20
N ALA A 245 -24.80 -18.62 25.33
CA ALA A 245 -26.25 -18.55 25.49
C ALA A 245 -26.93 -19.93 25.52
N GLN A 246 -26.46 -20.87 24.69
CA GLN A 246 -26.95 -22.24 24.70
C GLN A 246 -26.68 -22.93 26.06
N GLN A 247 -25.48 -22.74 26.63
CA GLN A 247 -25.15 -23.26 27.95
C GLN A 247 -26.09 -22.71 29.05
N LEU A 248 -26.29 -21.39 29.06
CA LEU A 248 -27.22 -20.77 30.04
C LEU A 248 -28.68 -21.20 29.85
N LEU A 249 -29.11 -21.43 28.61
CA LEU A 249 -30.46 -21.97 28.33
C LEU A 249 -30.60 -23.45 28.73
N ASP A 250 -29.53 -24.23 28.58
CA ASP A 250 -29.45 -25.62 29.05
C ASP A 250 -29.48 -25.72 30.57
N GLU A 251 -28.90 -24.76 31.31
CA GLU A 251 -29.03 -24.65 32.78
C GLU A 251 -30.43 -24.26 33.21
N GLY A 252 -31.13 -23.46 32.41
CA GLY A 252 -32.58 -23.13 32.54
C GLY A 252 -32.95 -22.25 33.71
N ALA A 253 -31.97 -21.60 34.34
CA ALA A 253 -32.18 -20.70 35.46
C ALA A 253 -32.68 -19.29 35.04
N LEU A 254 -32.40 -18.90 33.81
CA LEU A 254 -32.58 -17.52 33.30
C LEU A 254 -33.69 -17.46 32.25
N LYS A 255 -34.36 -16.31 32.18
CA LYS A 255 -35.26 -15.97 31.07
C LYS A 255 -34.47 -15.56 29.85
N ILE A 256 -35.04 -15.64 28.64
CA ILE A 256 -34.37 -15.37 27.38
C ILE A 256 -33.75 -13.95 27.33
N PHE A 257 -34.46 -12.94 27.86
CA PHE A 257 -33.93 -11.57 27.88
C PHE A 257 -32.73 -11.42 28.83
N GLU A 258 -32.76 -12.15 29.97
CA GLU A 258 -31.63 -12.17 30.93
C GLU A 258 -30.42 -12.87 30.34
N VAL A 259 -30.64 -13.95 29.58
CA VAL A 259 -29.57 -14.62 28.81
C VAL A 259 -28.96 -13.66 27.78
N ALA A 260 -29.81 -12.95 26.99
CA ALA A 260 -29.33 -11.98 26.01
C ALA A 260 -28.41 -10.93 26.62
N GLN A 261 -28.83 -10.33 27.74
CA GLN A 261 -28.00 -9.33 28.46
C GLN A 261 -26.72 -9.95 29.01
N ARG A 262 -26.79 -11.15 29.60
CA ARG A 262 -25.64 -11.85 30.20
C ARG A 262 -24.54 -12.18 29.18
N VAL A 263 -24.92 -12.49 27.95
CA VAL A 263 -23.99 -12.82 26.87
C VAL A 263 -23.56 -11.60 26.06
N GLY A 264 -23.98 -10.39 26.44
CA GLY A 264 -23.51 -9.14 25.86
C GLY A 264 -24.30 -8.59 24.68
N PHE A 265 -25.57 -9.02 24.49
CA PHE A 265 -26.49 -8.37 23.56
C PHE A 265 -27.28 -7.28 24.26
N GLU A 266 -27.24 -6.05 23.76
CA GLU A 266 -28.01 -4.91 24.27
C GLU A 266 -29.51 -5.05 23.94
N ASP A 267 -29.83 -5.62 22.76
CA ASP A 267 -31.19 -5.82 22.29
C ASP A 267 -31.54 -7.32 22.24
N SER A 268 -32.55 -7.70 23.01
CA SER A 268 -33.05 -9.07 23.07
C SER A 268 -33.70 -9.53 21.75
N THR A 269 -34.28 -8.61 20.96
CA THR A 269 -34.84 -8.92 19.65
C THR A 269 -33.76 -9.29 18.66
N TYR A 270 -32.70 -8.48 18.64
CA TYR A 270 -31.49 -8.77 17.82
C TYR A 270 -30.84 -10.09 18.24
N PHE A 271 -30.73 -10.35 19.55
CA PHE A 271 -30.27 -11.65 20.07
C PHE A 271 -31.09 -12.80 19.50
N CYS A 272 -32.42 -12.74 19.54
CA CYS A 272 -33.27 -13.82 19.03
C CYS A 272 -33.04 -14.07 17.53
N HIS A 273 -32.83 -13.02 16.74
CA HIS A 273 -32.50 -13.15 15.33
C HIS A 273 -31.17 -13.84 15.11
N VAL A 274 -30.12 -13.39 15.83
CA VAL A 274 -28.79 -13.99 15.74
C VAL A 274 -28.80 -15.42 16.23
N PHE A 275 -29.44 -15.71 17.34
CA PHE A 275 -29.58 -17.06 17.90
C PHE A 275 -30.19 -18.03 16.86
N LYS A 276 -31.30 -17.64 16.23
CA LYS A 276 -31.95 -18.46 15.19
C LYS A 276 -31.06 -18.63 13.96
N LYS A 277 -30.31 -17.58 13.57
CA LYS A 277 -29.35 -17.66 12.46
C LYS A 277 -28.27 -18.71 12.70
N TYR A 278 -27.73 -18.80 13.93
CA TYR A 278 -26.64 -19.69 14.28
C TYR A 278 -27.06 -21.12 14.63
N THR A 279 -28.26 -21.27 15.26
CA THR A 279 -28.72 -22.57 15.76
C THR A 279 -29.81 -23.23 14.91
N GLY A 280 -30.38 -22.48 13.97
CA GLY A 280 -31.47 -22.93 13.11
C GLY A 280 -32.85 -22.86 13.78
N ILE A 281 -32.95 -22.75 15.11
CA ILE A 281 -34.23 -22.72 15.88
C ILE A 281 -34.29 -21.47 16.78
N SER A 282 -35.48 -21.07 17.18
CA SER A 282 -35.62 -19.91 18.07
C SER A 282 -35.10 -20.22 19.48
N ALA A 283 -34.63 -19.18 20.21
CA ALA A 283 -34.17 -19.32 21.59
C ALA A 283 -35.27 -19.91 22.50
N LYS A 284 -36.55 -19.59 22.22
CA LYS A 284 -37.72 -20.16 22.96
C LYS A 284 -37.88 -21.64 22.70
N GLU A 285 -37.77 -22.08 21.45
CA GLU A 285 -37.84 -23.51 21.09
C GLU A 285 -36.65 -24.28 21.69
N TYR A 286 -35.46 -23.70 21.63
CA TYR A 286 -34.25 -24.29 22.22
C TYR A 286 -34.44 -24.50 23.74
N GLN A 287 -34.89 -23.46 24.45
CA GLN A 287 -35.16 -23.52 25.90
C GLN A 287 -36.17 -24.59 26.24
N ALA A 288 -37.28 -24.70 25.48
CA ALA A 288 -38.29 -25.73 25.69
C ALA A 288 -37.73 -27.17 25.48
N GLN A 289 -36.88 -27.35 24.48
CA GLN A 289 -36.20 -28.63 24.25
C GLN A 289 -35.20 -28.97 25.37
N ALA A 290 -34.42 -27.99 25.84
CA ALA A 290 -33.51 -28.14 26.96
C ALA A 290 -34.27 -28.56 28.27
N GLN A 291 -35.41 -27.94 28.52
CA GLN A 291 -36.24 -28.28 29.66
C GLN A 291 -36.81 -29.71 29.59
N ARG A 292 -37.24 -30.17 28.41
CA ARG A 292 -37.67 -31.55 28.18
C ARG A 292 -36.57 -32.56 28.42
N ARG A 293 -35.35 -32.26 27.90
CA ARG A 293 -34.15 -33.11 28.10
C ARG A 293 -33.81 -33.28 29.58
N ARG A 294 -33.85 -32.20 30.36
CA ARG A 294 -33.59 -32.22 31.80
C ARG A 294 -34.64 -33.03 32.56
N SER A 295 -35.96 -32.82 32.24
CA SER A 295 -37.03 -33.57 32.87
C SER A 295 -36.99 -35.07 32.58
N ALA A 296 -36.51 -35.45 31.38
CA ALA A 296 -36.35 -36.86 31.02
C ALA A 296 -35.12 -37.49 31.76
N ALA A 297 -34.02 -36.75 31.89
CA ALA A 297 -32.84 -37.22 32.62
C ALA A 297 -33.12 -37.44 34.14
N MET A 298 -33.89 -36.52 34.75
CA MET A 298 -34.32 -36.67 36.15
C MET A 298 -35.18 -37.91 36.38
N ARG A 299 -36.06 -38.29 35.40
CA ARG A 299 -36.90 -39.50 35.51
C ARG A 299 -36.13 -40.82 35.34
N GLN A 300 -34.93 -40.80 34.75
CA GLN A 300 -34.10 -41.98 34.57
C GLN A 300 -33.13 -42.22 35.76
N SER A 301 -32.96 -41.21 36.61
CA SER A 301 -32.07 -41.26 37.80
C SER A 301 -32.83 -41.54 39.10
N THR A 302 -34.15 -41.73 39.04
CA THR A 302 -35.05 -42.12 40.13
C THR A 302 -35.57 -43.52 39.91
#